data_55ed420f4a30164ce2159408b59449fa
#
_entry.id   55ed420f4a30164ce2159408b59449fa
#
_cell.length_a   1.000
_cell.length_b   1.000
_cell.length_c   1.000
_cell.angle_alpha   90.00
_cell.angle_beta   90.00
_cell.angle_gamma   90.00
#
_symmetry.space_group_name_H-M   'P 1'
#
loop_
_entity.id
_entity.type
_entity.pdbx_description
1 polymer ?
#
loop_
_entity_poly.entity_id
_entity_poly.type
_entity_poly.pdbx_seq_one_letter_code
_entity_poly.pdbx_strand_id
1 'polypeptide(L)'
;DFPDMTVIMAHPSVPWQASAISIAPRTALFGVGSSGLVASDLSEKLERIGLVCQHHQDTHMQLVHAALCTHACVALGISFSGNTQEVVEALTVAREHGATTVAMTGLLDSPVGRLADHVLVTSARETQVRAGAMSSRMSQLAVVDFLFARVAQLCMDDLETLLTSTRTAVSTHRKPLT
;
A
#
# COMPACT_ATOMS: atom_id res chain seq x y z
N ASP A 1 -5.89 -0.31 -24.18
CA ASP A 1 -4.98 -1.40 -23.81
C ASP A 1 -4.82 -1.36 -22.28
N PHE A 2 -5.42 -2.32 -21.61
CA PHE A 2 -5.11 -2.55 -20.18
C PHE A 2 -3.70 -3.13 -20.09
N PRO A 3 -2.91 -2.75 -19.08
CA PRO A 3 -1.60 -3.38 -18.86
C PRO A 3 -1.80 -4.89 -18.71
N ASP A 4 -0.87 -5.66 -19.26
CA ASP A 4 -0.91 -7.11 -19.13
C ASP A 4 -0.80 -7.51 -17.66
N MET A 5 -1.93 -7.85 -17.07
CA MET A 5 -2.05 -8.20 -15.66
C MET A 5 -1.24 -9.44 -15.29
N THR A 6 -0.88 -10.27 -16.26
CA THR A 6 -0.01 -11.44 -16.08
C THR A 6 1.39 -11.01 -15.65
N VAL A 7 1.90 -9.87 -16.16
CA VAL A 7 3.23 -9.36 -15.81
C VAL A 7 3.26 -8.86 -14.35
N ILE A 8 2.18 -8.24 -13.86
CA ILE A 8 2.09 -7.77 -12.48
C ILE A 8 2.05 -8.96 -11.51
N MET A 9 1.30 -10.00 -11.82
CA MET A 9 1.18 -11.20 -10.98
C MET A 9 2.46 -12.07 -10.98
N ALA A 10 3.22 -12.03 -12.06
CA ALA A 10 4.45 -12.82 -12.23
C ALA A 10 5.69 -12.10 -11.69
N HIS A 11 5.57 -10.86 -11.18
CA HIS A 11 6.74 -10.17 -10.64
C HIS A 11 7.22 -10.89 -9.37
N PRO A 12 8.48 -11.39 -9.34
CA PRO A 12 8.96 -12.27 -8.27
C PRO A 12 8.99 -11.60 -6.88
N SER A 13 8.83 -10.29 -6.81
CA SER A 13 8.85 -9.54 -5.55
C SER A 13 7.51 -9.54 -4.78
N VAL A 14 6.35 -9.63 -5.46
CA VAL A 14 5.02 -9.56 -4.80
C VAL A 14 4.84 -10.60 -3.68
N PRO A 15 5.27 -11.87 -3.82
CA PRO A 15 5.18 -12.85 -2.75
C PRO A 15 5.96 -12.45 -1.49
N TRP A 16 7.09 -11.77 -1.66
CA TRP A 16 7.94 -11.36 -0.55
C TRP A 16 7.32 -10.19 0.23
N GLN A 17 6.87 -9.13 -0.46
CA GLN A 17 6.21 -7.98 0.20
C GLN A 17 4.94 -8.42 0.93
N ALA A 18 4.16 -9.32 0.34
CA ALA A 18 2.99 -9.88 0.99
C ALA A 18 3.36 -10.65 2.27
N SER A 19 4.43 -11.46 2.23
CA SER A 19 4.92 -12.16 3.42
C SER A 19 5.42 -11.21 4.49
N ALA A 20 6.17 -10.17 4.12
CA ALA A 20 6.64 -9.17 5.07
C ALA A 20 5.47 -8.43 5.76
N ILE A 21 4.45 -8.04 5.00
CA ILE A 21 3.25 -7.36 5.53
C ILE A 21 2.45 -8.30 6.44
N SER A 22 2.28 -9.59 6.07
CA SER A 22 1.45 -10.53 6.83
C SER A 22 1.99 -10.84 8.22
N ILE A 23 3.30 -10.70 8.45
CA ILE A 23 3.95 -10.98 9.74
C ILE A 23 4.36 -9.70 10.49
N ALA A 24 4.31 -8.54 9.85
CA ALA A 24 4.70 -7.29 10.48
C ALA A 24 3.71 -6.89 11.58
N PRO A 25 4.17 -6.54 12.77
CA PRO A 25 3.29 -6.05 13.84
C PRO A 25 2.64 -4.71 13.46
N ARG A 26 3.20 -3.98 12.49
CA ARG A 26 2.66 -2.74 11.97
C ARG A 26 3.19 -2.47 10.56
N THR A 27 2.29 -2.01 9.68
CA THR A 27 2.62 -1.48 8.35
C THR A 27 2.29 0.02 8.31
N ALA A 28 3.26 0.85 7.94
CA ALA A 28 3.07 2.28 7.72
C ALA A 28 3.00 2.57 6.23
N LEU A 29 1.97 3.32 5.79
CA LEU A 29 1.74 3.64 4.38
C LEU A 29 1.90 5.16 4.16
N PHE A 30 2.73 5.51 3.20
CA PHE A 30 3.02 6.90 2.82
C PHE A 30 2.57 7.17 1.39
N GLY A 31 1.78 8.22 1.22
CA GLY A 31 1.28 8.62 -0.09
C GLY A 31 0.56 9.96 -0.01
N VAL A 32 0.60 10.74 -1.07
CA VAL A 32 0.02 12.08 -1.13
C VAL A 32 -0.91 12.20 -2.34
N GLY A 33 -1.98 12.96 -2.21
CA GLY A 33 -2.94 13.19 -3.28
C GLY A 33 -3.58 11.89 -3.78
N SER A 34 -3.46 11.63 -5.07
CA SER A 34 -4.02 10.42 -5.70
C SER A 34 -3.42 9.13 -5.16
N SER A 35 -2.12 9.12 -4.87
CA SER A 35 -1.44 7.97 -4.24
C SER A 35 -1.81 7.83 -2.76
N GLY A 36 -2.18 8.91 -2.07
CA GLY A 36 -2.74 8.85 -0.73
C GLY A 36 -4.08 8.12 -0.68
N LEU A 37 -4.94 8.29 -1.70
CA LEU A 37 -6.18 7.51 -1.82
C LEU A 37 -5.91 6.01 -2.00
N VAL A 38 -4.86 5.66 -2.75
CA VAL A 38 -4.42 4.27 -2.92
C VAL A 38 -3.90 3.69 -1.60
N ALA A 39 -3.14 4.49 -0.84
CA ALA A 39 -2.67 4.10 0.48
C ALA A 39 -3.83 3.89 1.46
N SER A 40 -4.86 4.75 1.43
CA SER A 40 -6.08 4.58 2.24
C SER A 40 -6.81 3.28 1.89
N ASP A 41 -6.97 2.97 0.60
CA ASP A 41 -7.63 1.74 0.14
C ASP A 41 -6.89 0.49 0.65
N LEU A 42 -5.56 0.46 0.55
CA LEU A 42 -4.76 -0.64 1.09
C LEU A 42 -4.87 -0.74 2.62
N SER A 43 -4.82 0.39 3.34
CA SER A 43 -4.98 0.41 4.80
C SER A 43 -6.30 -0.21 5.22
N GLU A 44 -7.41 0.24 4.64
CA GLU A 44 -8.74 -0.29 4.95
C GLU A 44 -8.86 -1.80 4.67
N LYS A 45 -8.26 -2.27 3.58
CA LYS A 45 -8.24 -3.70 3.23
C LYS A 45 -7.48 -4.53 4.25
N LEU A 46 -6.28 -4.09 4.64
CA LEU A 46 -5.44 -4.79 5.61
C LEU A 46 -6.07 -4.80 7.01
N GLU A 47 -6.65 -3.69 7.43
CA GLU A 47 -7.35 -3.58 8.72
C GLU A 47 -8.56 -4.52 8.82
N ARG A 48 -9.28 -4.77 7.71
CA ARG A 48 -10.40 -5.72 7.68
C ARG A 48 -10.01 -7.15 7.94
N ILE A 49 -8.76 -7.51 7.71
CA ILE A 49 -8.20 -8.83 8.01
C ILE A 49 -7.36 -8.83 9.29
N GLY A 50 -7.51 -7.80 10.13
CA GLY A 50 -6.91 -7.72 11.46
C GLY A 50 -5.46 -7.26 11.50
N LEU A 51 -4.88 -6.84 10.37
CA LEU A 51 -3.51 -6.33 10.35
C LEU A 51 -3.48 -4.86 10.78
N VAL A 52 -2.48 -4.49 11.58
CA VAL A 52 -2.29 -3.11 12.00
C VAL A 52 -1.64 -2.32 10.86
N CYS A 53 -2.43 -1.47 10.22
CA CYS A 53 -1.98 -0.63 9.13
C CYS A 53 -2.30 0.83 9.42
N GLN A 54 -1.39 1.74 9.08
CA GLN A 54 -1.54 3.15 9.37
C GLN A 54 -1.24 4.00 8.14
N HIS A 55 -2.23 4.76 7.72
CA HIS A 55 -2.10 5.80 6.71
C HIS A 55 -2.73 7.10 7.20
N HIS A 56 -2.09 8.23 6.93
CA HIS A 56 -2.62 9.56 7.17
C HIS A 56 -2.47 10.42 5.92
N GLN A 57 -3.46 11.27 5.65
CA GLN A 57 -3.37 12.24 4.55
C GLN A 57 -2.45 13.41 4.90
N ASP A 58 -2.33 13.72 6.19
CA ASP A 58 -1.43 14.75 6.70
C ASP A 58 0.01 14.26 6.67
N THR A 59 0.89 15.01 5.99
CA THR A 59 2.29 14.63 5.78
C THR A 59 3.12 14.71 7.06
N HIS A 60 2.79 15.59 8.01
CA HIS A 60 3.44 15.60 9.33
C HIS A 60 3.14 14.33 10.09
N MET A 61 1.90 13.85 10.04
CA MET A 61 1.53 12.57 10.66
C MET A 61 2.19 11.39 9.97
N GLN A 62 2.41 11.43 8.65
CA GLN A 62 3.21 10.42 7.97
C GLN A 62 4.64 10.37 8.50
N LEU A 63 5.28 11.51 8.71
CA LEU A 63 6.63 11.58 9.32
C LEU A 63 6.65 11.10 10.77
N VAL A 64 5.63 11.42 11.58
CA VAL A 64 5.49 10.89 12.95
C VAL A 64 5.44 9.36 12.92
N HIS A 65 4.63 8.77 12.03
CA HIS A 65 4.54 7.30 11.91
C HIS A 65 5.82 6.68 11.37
N ALA A 66 6.52 7.36 10.46
CA ALA A 66 7.83 6.93 9.96
C ALA A 66 8.88 6.87 11.08
N ALA A 67 8.93 7.91 11.93
CA ALA A 67 9.84 7.98 13.08
C ALA A 67 9.54 6.96 14.18
N LEU A 68 8.31 6.45 14.24
CA LEU A 68 7.89 5.39 15.17
C LEU A 68 8.06 3.97 14.59
N CYS A 69 8.57 3.83 13.38
CA CYS A 69 8.92 2.53 12.82
C CYS A 69 10.09 1.89 13.55
N THR A 70 10.16 0.58 13.48
CA THR A 70 11.25 -0.25 14.01
C THR A 70 11.63 -1.30 12.97
N HIS A 71 12.66 -2.09 13.23
CA HIS A 71 13.08 -3.21 12.37
C HIS A 71 12.00 -4.29 12.14
N ALA A 72 10.96 -4.31 12.97
CA ALA A 72 9.83 -5.23 12.79
C ALA A 72 8.71 -4.64 11.90
N CYS A 73 8.78 -3.35 11.54
CA CYS A 73 7.77 -2.68 10.73
C CYS A 73 8.05 -2.81 9.23
N VAL A 74 6.98 -2.76 8.44
CA VAL A 74 7.04 -2.51 7.00
C VAL A 74 6.61 -1.06 6.74
N ALA A 75 7.38 -0.33 5.94
CA ALA A 75 7.09 1.02 5.48
C ALA A 75 6.91 1.01 3.96
N LEU A 76 5.71 1.33 3.47
CA LEU A 76 5.39 1.30 2.05
C LEU A 76 5.11 2.71 1.54
N GLY A 77 5.97 3.23 0.66
CA GLY A 77 5.83 4.50 -0.01
C GLY A 77 5.18 4.35 -1.39
N ILE A 78 4.09 5.09 -1.63
CA ILE A 78 3.33 5.05 -2.88
C ILE A 78 3.50 6.38 -3.62
N SER A 79 4.19 6.34 -4.76
CA SER A 79 4.37 7.51 -5.64
C SER A 79 4.57 7.05 -7.08
N PHE A 80 3.61 7.31 -7.96
CA PHE A 80 3.72 6.90 -9.35
C PHE A 80 4.94 7.51 -10.06
N SER A 81 5.17 8.81 -9.90
CA SER A 81 6.38 9.47 -10.43
C SER A 81 7.66 9.08 -9.69
N GLY A 82 7.53 8.55 -8.46
CA GLY A 82 8.63 8.27 -7.58
C GLY A 82 9.42 9.47 -7.07
N ASN A 83 8.91 10.71 -7.33
CA ASN A 83 9.57 11.97 -7.01
C ASN A 83 8.82 12.82 -5.96
N THR A 84 7.74 12.28 -5.36
CA THR A 84 6.97 13.00 -4.33
C THR A 84 7.84 13.18 -3.09
N GLN A 85 8.21 14.42 -2.79
CA GLN A 85 9.17 14.74 -1.74
C GLN A 85 8.75 14.22 -0.37
N GLU A 86 7.48 14.39 -0.02
CA GLU A 86 6.91 13.94 1.27
C GLU A 86 7.01 12.42 1.44
N VAL A 87 6.83 11.67 0.36
CA VAL A 87 6.98 10.19 0.38
C VAL A 87 8.44 9.80 0.50
N VAL A 88 9.34 10.51 -0.19
CA VAL A 88 10.80 10.31 -0.08
C VAL A 88 11.25 10.54 1.36
N GLU A 89 10.83 11.66 1.97
CA GLU A 89 11.17 12.01 3.35
C GLU A 89 10.66 10.97 4.34
N ALA A 90 9.38 10.60 4.27
CA ALA A 90 8.79 9.62 5.18
C ALA A 90 9.46 8.23 5.05
N LEU A 91 9.75 7.80 3.82
CA LEU A 91 10.41 6.51 3.58
C LEU A 91 11.87 6.52 4.07
N THR A 92 12.56 7.67 3.91
CA THR A 92 13.92 7.85 4.44
C THR A 92 13.93 7.72 5.96
N VAL A 93 13.05 8.44 6.66
CA VAL A 93 12.94 8.39 8.12
C VAL A 93 12.62 6.97 8.58
N ALA A 94 11.65 6.29 7.98
CA ALA A 94 11.31 4.92 8.33
C ALA A 94 12.50 3.95 8.16
N ARG A 95 13.27 4.11 7.08
CA ARG A 95 14.49 3.33 6.81
C ARG A 95 15.56 3.56 7.87
N GLU A 96 15.80 4.82 8.25
CA GLU A 96 16.76 5.18 9.31
C GLU A 96 16.40 4.56 10.66
N HIS A 97 15.10 4.31 10.92
CA HIS A 97 14.59 3.59 12.09
C HIS A 97 14.55 2.06 11.91
N GLY A 98 15.10 1.57 10.81
CA GLY A 98 15.30 0.14 10.57
C GLY A 98 14.13 -0.59 9.96
N ALA A 99 13.05 0.11 9.56
CA ALA A 99 11.91 -0.54 8.89
C ALA A 99 12.33 -1.17 7.56
N THR A 100 11.72 -2.29 7.21
CA THR A 100 11.78 -2.81 5.84
C THR A 100 11.00 -1.89 4.92
N THR A 101 11.66 -1.34 3.90
CA THR A 101 11.07 -0.34 3.02
C THR A 101 10.61 -0.94 1.69
N VAL A 102 9.41 -0.57 1.29
CA VAL A 102 8.80 -0.97 0.02
C VAL A 102 8.39 0.29 -0.75
N ALA A 103 8.69 0.35 -2.05
CA ALA A 103 8.19 1.38 -2.94
C ALA A 103 7.14 0.82 -3.89
N MET A 104 6.04 1.55 -4.09
CA MET A 104 5.12 1.33 -5.21
C MET A 104 5.23 2.53 -6.15
N THR A 105 5.83 2.32 -7.33
CA THR A 105 6.16 3.40 -8.26
C THR A 105 6.07 2.96 -9.71
N GLY A 106 5.87 3.91 -10.63
CA GLY A 106 5.95 3.66 -12.07
C GLY A 106 7.38 3.65 -12.62
N LEU A 107 8.36 4.12 -11.82
CA LEU A 107 9.76 4.27 -12.25
C LEU A 107 10.70 3.63 -11.23
N LEU A 108 11.27 2.49 -11.60
CA LEU A 108 12.19 1.74 -10.73
C LEU A 108 13.38 2.60 -10.28
N ASP A 109 13.98 3.36 -11.21
CA ASP A 109 15.13 4.23 -10.93
C ASP A 109 14.70 5.65 -10.51
N SER A 110 13.70 5.75 -9.64
CA SER A 110 13.23 6.98 -9.03
C SER A 110 13.81 7.16 -7.62
N PRO A 111 13.76 8.37 -7.03
CA PRO A 111 14.16 8.60 -5.63
C PRO A 111 13.49 7.64 -4.65
N VAL A 112 12.17 7.43 -4.74
CA VAL A 112 11.44 6.47 -3.88
C VAL A 112 11.90 5.04 -4.16
N GLY A 113 12.09 4.67 -5.45
CA GLY A 113 12.54 3.33 -5.84
C GLY A 113 13.93 2.98 -5.33
N ARG A 114 14.87 3.95 -5.38
CA ARG A 114 16.24 3.76 -4.88
C ARG A 114 16.36 3.69 -3.36
N LEU A 115 15.41 4.27 -2.63
CA LEU A 115 15.38 4.22 -1.17
C LEU A 115 14.83 2.91 -0.63
N ALA A 116 14.03 2.20 -1.42
CA ALA A 116 13.33 1.02 -0.96
C ALA A 116 14.19 -0.26 -1.07
N ASP A 117 14.05 -1.15 -0.10
CA ASP A 117 14.63 -2.49 -0.15
C ASP A 117 13.94 -3.34 -1.24
N HIS A 118 12.65 -3.06 -1.49
CA HIS A 118 11.84 -3.75 -2.49
C HIS A 118 10.97 -2.77 -3.26
N VAL A 119 10.78 -3.03 -4.56
CA VAL A 119 9.98 -2.16 -5.43
C VAL A 119 8.85 -2.95 -6.10
N LEU A 120 7.63 -2.42 -6.00
CA LEU A 120 6.46 -2.83 -6.77
C LEU A 120 6.31 -1.85 -7.93
N VAL A 121 6.62 -2.30 -9.15
CA VAL A 121 6.52 -1.45 -10.34
C VAL A 121 5.09 -1.46 -10.84
N THR A 122 4.51 -0.26 -11.00
CA THR A 122 3.19 -0.06 -11.61
C THR A 122 3.36 0.51 -13.01
N SER A 123 2.69 -0.06 -14.01
CA SER A 123 2.77 0.43 -15.37
C SER A 123 1.48 1.15 -15.76
N ALA A 124 1.60 2.41 -16.19
CA ALA A 124 0.51 3.15 -16.80
C ALA A 124 1.04 4.11 -17.86
N ARG A 125 0.33 4.24 -18.97
CA ARG A 125 0.58 5.29 -19.94
C ARG A 125 -0.29 6.49 -19.56
N GLU A 126 0.33 7.53 -19.00
CA GLU A 126 -0.34 8.81 -18.83
C GLU A 126 -0.22 9.64 -20.11
N THR A 127 -1.34 10.14 -20.61
CA THR A 127 -1.34 11.13 -21.69
C THR A 127 -0.84 12.48 -21.17
N GLN A 128 -0.33 13.35 -22.05
CA GLN A 128 0.17 14.69 -21.67
C GLN A 128 -0.86 15.56 -20.96
N VAL A 129 -2.15 15.32 -21.22
CA VAL A 129 -3.26 15.94 -20.48
C VAL A 129 -3.57 15.04 -19.29
N ARG A 130 -2.95 15.33 -18.16
CA ARG A 130 -3.23 14.63 -16.88
C ARG A 130 -4.66 14.92 -16.42
N ALA A 131 -5.60 14.10 -16.81
CA ALA A 131 -6.95 14.12 -16.25
C ALA A 131 -6.96 13.44 -14.87
N GLY A 132 -6.36 14.09 -13.86
CA GLY A 132 -6.45 13.66 -12.46
C GLY A 132 -5.72 12.36 -12.09
N ALA A 133 -4.62 12.03 -12.75
CA ALA A 133 -3.82 10.82 -12.49
C ALA A 133 -4.66 9.51 -12.56
N MET A 134 -5.61 9.44 -13.49
CA MET A 134 -6.59 8.36 -13.55
C MET A 134 -5.93 7.02 -13.88
N SER A 135 -5.08 6.96 -14.92
CA SER A 135 -4.42 5.73 -15.36
C SER A 135 -3.42 5.20 -14.32
N SER A 136 -2.62 6.09 -13.73
CA SER A 136 -1.65 5.72 -12.71
C SER A 136 -2.34 5.23 -11.42
N ARG A 137 -3.45 5.87 -11.02
CA ARG A 137 -4.21 5.43 -9.85
C ARG A 137 -4.86 4.06 -10.08
N MET A 138 -5.46 3.82 -11.24
CA MET A 138 -6.04 2.50 -11.58
C MET A 138 -4.98 1.40 -11.56
N SER A 139 -3.80 1.66 -12.13
CA SER A 139 -2.68 0.73 -12.10
C SER A 139 -2.20 0.44 -10.67
N GLN A 140 -2.08 1.47 -9.84
CA GLN A 140 -1.73 1.30 -8.42
C GLN A 140 -2.79 0.52 -7.64
N LEU A 141 -4.09 0.80 -7.84
CA LEU A 141 -5.18 0.06 -7.21
C LEU A 141 -5.19 -1.42 -7.62
N ALA A 142 -4.91 -1.73 -8.88
CA ALA A 142 -4.78 -3.12 -9.32
C ALA A 142 -3.64 -3.85 -8.57
N VAL A 143 -2.48 -3.20 -8.41
CA VAL A 143 -1.36 -3.77 -7.63
C VAL A 143 -1.73 -3.94 -6.16
N VAL A 144 -2.47 -2.98 -5.58
CA VAL A 144 -3.02 -3.08 -4.21
C VAL A 144 -3.92 -4.29 -4.06
N ASP A 145 -4.83 -4.54 -5.01
CA ASP A 145 -5.73 -5.68 -4.97
C ASP A 145 -4.97 -7.02 -5.02
N PHE A 146 -3.95 -7.14 -5.88
CA PHE A 146 -3.10 -8.33 -5.92
C PHE A 146 -2.28 -8.52 -4.65
N LEU A 147 -1.69 -7.45 -4.14
CA LEU A 147 -0.93 -7.48 -2.89
C LEU A 147 -1.83 -7.93 -1.73
N PHE A 148 -3.00 -7.31 -1.61
CA PHE A 148 -3.99 -7.68 -0.60
C PHE A 148 -4.44 -9.13 -0.72
N ALA A 149 -4.79 -9.60 -1.93
CA ALA A 149 -5.20 -10.99 -2.15
C ALA A 149 -4.11 -11.97 -1.71
N ARG A 150 -2.84 -11.64 -1.96
CA ARG A 150 -1.72 -12.47 -1.53
C ARG A 150 -1.51 -12.43 -0.02
N VAL A 151 -1.60 -11.25 0.61
CA VAL A 151 -1.55 -11.13 2.09
C VAL A 151 -2.68 -11.92 2.72
N ALA A 152 -3.91 -11.78 2.23
CA ALA A 152 -5.07 -12.51 2.73
C ALA A 152 -4.89 -14.03 2.64
N GLN A 153 -4.29 -14.54 1.55
CA GLN A 153 -3.96 -15.97 1.43
C GLN A 153 -2.95 -16.45 2.48
N LEU A 154 -2.03 -15.58 2.90
CA LEU A 154 -1.04 -15.92 3.94
C LEU A 154 -1.62 -15.87 5.36
N CYS A 155 -2.73 -15.15 5.54
CA CYS A 155 -3.45 -15.00 6.82
C CYS A 155 -4.69 -15.91 6.89
N MET A 156 -4.77 -16.98 6.09
CA MET A 156 -6.02 -17.75 5.91
C MET A 156 -6.58 -18.40 7.17
N ASP A 157 -5.76 -18.76 8.14
CA ASP A 157 -6.21 -19.50 9.33
C ASP A 157 -7.28 -18.73 10.16
N ASP A 158 -7.22 -17.39 10.17
CA ASP A 158 -8.17 -16.54 10.88
C ASP A 158 -9.06 -15.69 9.95
N LEU A 159 -8.81 -15.72 8.65
CA LEU A 159 -9.39 -14.79 7.68
C LEU A 159 -10.92 -14.86 7.64
N GLU A 160 -11.49 -16.06 7.58
CA GLU A 160 -12.95 -16.25 7.50
C GLU A 160 -13.66 -15.70 8.75
N THR A 161 -13.07 -15.93 9.91
CA THR A 161 -13.58 -15.43 11.20
C THR A 161 -13.53 -13.91 11.26
N LEU A 162 -12.41 -13.30 10.87
CA LEU A 162 -12.22 -11.85 10.88
C LEU A 162 -13.14 -11.14 9.88
N LEU A 163 -13.23 -11.65 8.65
CA LEU A 163 -14.11 -11.09 7.62
C LEU A 163 -15.59 -11.23 8.02
N THR A 164 -15.99 -12.35 8.62
CA THR A 164 -17.36 -12.53 9.11
C THR A 164 -17.66 -11.57 10.24
N SER A 165 -16.77 -11.43 11.20
CA SER A 165 -16.91 -10.51 12.34
C SER A 165 -17.05 -9.05 11.89
N THR A 166 -16.14 -8.58 11.05
CA THR A 166 -16.17 -7.19 10.53
C THR A 166 -17.40 -6.93 9.66
N ARG A 167 -17.80 -7.89 8.83
CA ARG A 167 -19.02 -7.80 8.01
C ARG A 167 -20.28 -7.74 8.89
N THR A 168 -20.35 -8.55 9.93
CA THR A 168 -21.48 -8.57 10.85
C THR A 168 -21.60 -7.24 11.59
N ALA A 169 -20.50 -6.70 12.10
CA ALA A 169 -20.47 -5.40 12.77
C ALA A 169 -21.02 -4.27 11.88
N VAL A 170 -20.63 -4.22 10.60
CA VAL A 170 -21.12 -3.21 9.65
C VAL A 170 -22.58 -3.45 9.25
N SER A 171 -23.02 -4.71 9.13
CA SER A 171 -24.38 -5.05 8.71
C SER A 171 -25.45 -4.58 9.70
N THR A 172 -25.12 -4.53 11.00
CA THR A 172 -26.05 -4.03 12.04
C THR A 172 -26.40 -2.55 11.90
N HIS A 173 -25.59 -1.76 11.19
CA HIS A 173 -25.89 -0.36 10.89
C HIS A 173 -26.85 -0.16 9.71
N ARG A 174 -27.09 -1.20 8.90
CA ARG A 174 -28.08 -1.17 7.83
C ARG A 174 -29.46 -1.50 8.39
N LYS A 175 -30.08 -0.57 9.13
CA LYS A 175 -31.51 -0.69 9.44
C LYS A 175 -32.29 -0.66 8.13
N PRO A 176 -33.26 -1.57 7.90
CA PRO A 176 -34.17 -1.42 6.77
C PRO A 176 -34.87 -0.07 6.91
N LEU A 177 -34.96 0.67 5.82
CA LEU A 177 -35.83 1.84 5.72
C LEU A 177 -37.27 1.28 5.82
N THR A 178 -37.90 1.39 6.99
CA THR A 178 -39.33 1.15 7.20
C THR A 178 -40.11 2.35 6.68
#